data_8d9367657905d823c30f9fced74b6fdc
#
_entry.id   8d9367657905d823c30f9fced74b6fdc
#
_cell.length_a   1.000
_cell.length_b   1.000
_cell.length_c   1.000
_cell.angle_alpha   90.00
_cell.angle_beta   90.00
_cell.angle_gamma   90.00
#
_symmetry.space_group_name_H-M   'P 1'
#
loop_
_entity.id
_entity.type
_entity.pdbx_description
1 polymer ?
#
loop_
_entity_poly.entity_id
_entity_poly.type
_entity_poly.pdbx_seq_one_letter_code
_entity_poly.pdbx_strand_id
1 'polypeptide(L)'
;MITLFNATMSRSTRVLWLLEELGADYELVPVSIRRPDGSGGADPANPHPLAQVPCILDDGELIVESLAIWVHLADSFPEARLAPGLGHPRRAEYVGWLGLATCVFEPLVIAALAGAPTDERQQAARSYLAQRLSAALDRHDWLLWDRFSAVDLIYGSLLRFAPDALGPLPQIDAWLYRMSERPALARVRQQEGRT
;
A
#
# COMPACT_ATOMS: atom_id res chain seq x y z
N MET A 1 6.65 -14.08 -15.27
CA MET A 1 5.37 -13.36 -15.58
C MET A 1 4.57 -13.23 -14.28
N ILE A 2 4.17 -12.02 -13.94
CA ILE A 2 3.48 -11.73 -12.68
C ILE A 2 1.98 -11.98 -12.85
N THR A 3 1.38 -12.72 -11.90
CA THR A 3 -0.08 -12.86 -11.77
C THR A 3 -0.51 -12.27 -10.43
N LEU A 4 -1.38 -11.26 -10.43
CA LEU A 4 -1.97 -10.69 -9.21
C LEU A 4 -3.36 -11.27 -8.97
N PHE A 5 -3.57 -11.86 -7.81
CA PHE A 5 -4.90 -12.26 -7.34
C PHE A 5 -5.56 -11.07 -6.65
N ASN A 6 -6.64 -10.56 -7.25
CA ASN A 6 -7.24 -9.28 -6.86
C ASN A 6 -8.68 -9.42 -6.38
N ALA A 7 -8.95 -8.83 -5.23
CA ALA A 7 -10.29 -8.54 -4.76
C ALA A 7 -10.47 -7.02 -4.70
N THR A 8 -11.34 -6.46 -5.52
CA THR A 8 -11.61 -5.02 -5.60
C THR A 8 -11.87 -4.40 -4.22
N MET A 9 -11.38 -3.19 -3.97
CA MET A 9 -11.51 -2.51 -2.68
C MET A 9 -10.87 -3.26 -1.51
N SER A 10 -9.69 -3.82 -1.73
CA SER A 10 -8.92 -4.52 -0.71
C SER A 10 -7.43 -4.12 -0.75
N ARG A 11 -6.62 -4.82 0.04
CA ARG A 11 -5.16 -4.64 0.01
C ARG A 11 -4.53 -4.94 -1.35
N SER A 12 -5.15 -5.79 -2.18
CA SER A 12 -4.63 -6.08 -3.52
C SER A 12 -4.76 -4.90 -4.48
N THR A 13 -5.75 -4.02 -4.30
CA THR A 13 -5.89 -2.78 -5.10
C THR A 13 -4.62 -1.92 -5.06
N ARG A 14 -3.93 -1.86 -3.92
CA ARG A 14 -2.68 -1.09 -3.84
C ARG A 14 -1.49 -1.80 -4.48
N VAL A 15 -1.49 -3.14 -4.54
CA VAL A 15 -0.50 -3.91 -5.30
C VAL A 15 -0.74 -3.73 -6.80
N LEU A 16 -2.00 -3.73 -7.24
CA LEU A 16 -2.37 -3.37 -8.60
C LEU A 16 -1.85 -1.98 -8.98
N TRP A 17 -2.02 -1.00 -8.07
CA TRP A 17 -1.46 0.34 -8.30
C TRP A 17 0.06 0.33 -8.37
N LEU A 18 0.74 -0.45 -7.53
CA LEU A 18 2.19 -0.57 -7.61
C LEU A 18 2.64 -1.15 -8.96
N LEU A 19 2.01 -2.22 -9.45
CA LEU A 19 2.31 -2.81 -10.77
C LEU A 19 2.12 -1.80 -11.91
N GLU A 20 1.06 -1.01 -11.87
CA GLU A 20 0.82 0.06 -12.83
C GLU A 20 1.86 1.18 -12.78
N GLU A 21 2.37 1.52 -11.60
CA GLU A 21 3.45 2.52 -11.45
C GLU A 21 4.81 1.98 -11.89
N LEU A 22 5.03 0.68 -11.74
CA LEU A 22 6.23 -0.01 -12.20
C LEU A 22 6.27 -0.17 -13.72
N GLY A 23 5.11 -0.08 -14.39
CA GLY A 23 4.98 -0.42 -15.80
C GLY A 23 5.18 -1.92 -16.06
N ALA A 24 4.84 -2.75 -15.07
CA ALA A 24 5.00 -4.19 -15.15
C ALA A 24 3.97 -4.82 -16.10
N ASP A 25 4.37 -5.87 -16.80
CA ASP A 25 3.45 -6.77 -17.48
C ASP A 25 2.91 -7.79 -16.46
N TYR A 26 1.59 -7.89 -16.32
CA TYR A 26 0.96 -8.80 -15.35
C TYR A 26 -0.41 -9.30 -15.84
N GLU A 27 -0.80 -10.43 -15.28
CA GLU A 27 -2.16 -10.96 -15.37
C GLU A 27 -2.94 -10.60 -14.09
N LEU A 28 -4.19 -10.18 -14.25
CA LEU A 28 -5.10 -9.88 -13.15
C LEU A 28 -6.15 -10.98 -13.03
N VAL A 29 -6.11 -11.74 -11.92
CA VAL A 29 -7.07 -12.79 -11.61
C VAL A 29 -8.01 -12.32 -10.51
N PRO A 30 -9.29 -12.04 -10.84
CA PRO A 30 -10.26 -11.67 -9.81
C PRO A 30 -10.57 -12.85 -8.90
N VAL A 31 -10.57 -12.61 -7.58
CA VAL A 31 -10.89 -13.63 -6.56
C VAL A 31 -11.83 -13.08 -5.51
N SER A 32 -12.57 -13.99 -4.87
CA SER A 32 -13.37 -13.67 -3.68
C SER A 32 -12.55 -13.82 -2.40
N ILE A 33 -12.88 -13.01 -1.40
CA ILE A 33 -12.31 -13.08 -0.05
C ILE A 33 -13.42 -12.90 0.99
N ARG A 34 -13.21 -13.38 2.20
CA ARG A 34 -14.09 -13.04 3.34
C ARG A 34 -13.90 -11.56 3.70
N ARG A 35 -14.98 -10.80 3.68
CA ARG A 35 -14.98 -9.37 4.05
C ARG A 35 -15.39 -9.15 5.51
N PRO A 36 -15.06 -7.98 6.10
CA PRO A 36 -15.42 -7.68 7.50
C PRO A 36 -16.93 -7.70 7.78
N ASP A 37 -17.76 -7.39 6.79
CA ASP A 37 -19.23 -7.45 6.87
C ASP A 37 -19.80 -8.86 6.78
N GLY A 38 -18.92 -9.88 6.70
CA GLY A 38 -19.28 -11.29 6.58
C GLY A 38 -19.59 -11.77 5.16
N SER A 39 -19.60 -10.88 4.17
CA SER A 39 -19.81 -11.23 2.76
C SER A 39 -18.58 -11.91 2.15
N GLY A 40 -18.79 -12.53 0.96
CA GLY A 40 -17.73 -13.23 0.25
C GLY A 40 -17.32 -14.54 0.94
N GLY A 41 -16.16 -15.08 0.56
CA GLY A 41 -15.64 -16.34 1.07
C GLY A 41 -14.32 -16.71 0.45
N ALA A 42 -13.77 -17.87 0.82
CA ALA A 42 -12.59 -18.43 0.20
C ALA A 42 -12.87 -18.77 -1.26
N ASP A 43 -11.94 -18.40 -2.14
CA ASP A 43 -12.00 -18.69 -3.57
C ASP A 43 -11.00 -19.79 -3.92
N PRO A 44 -11.42 -20.89 -4.56
CA PRO A 44 -10.50 -21.95 -4.97
C PRO A 44 -9.39 -21.50 -5.93
N ALA A 45 -9.63 -20.42 -6.68
CA ALA A 45 -8.62 -19.84 -7.57
C ALA A 45 -7.53 -19.06 -6.82
N ASN A 46 -7.78 -18.69 -5.55
CA ASN A 46 -6.82 -17.93 -4.76
C ASN A 46 -5.77 -18.87 -4.12
N PRO A 47 -4.50 -18.82 -4.53
CA PRO A 47 -3.47 -19.72 -4.00
C PRO A 47 -2.98 -19.34 -2.59
N HIS A 48 -3.45 -18.23 -2.03
CA HIS A 48 -3.04 -17.78 -0.70
C HIS A 48 -3.47 -18.80 0.37
N PRO A 49 -2.56 -19.30 1.24
CA PRO A 49 -2.86 -20.36 2.22
C PRO A 49 -4.04 -20.03 3.17
N LEU A 50 -4.27 -18.74 3.42
CA LEU A 50 -5.36 -18.24 4.25
C LEU A 50 -6.52 -17.65 3.42
N ALA A 51 -6.57 -17.90 2.11
CA ALA A 51 -7.55 -17.34 1.18
C ALA A 51 -7.68 -15.80 1.30
N GLN A 52 -6.56 -15.11 1.52
CA GLN A 52 -6.48 -13.65 1.65
C GLN A 52 -5.86 -13.01 0.38
N VAL A 53 -5.88 -11.69 0.32
CA VAL A 53 -5.16 -10.88 -0.65
C VAL A 53 -4.42 -9.74 0.08
N PRO A 54 -3.30 -9.24 -0.47
CA PRO A 54 -2.71 -9.60 -1.76
C PRO A 54 -1.93 -10.93 -1.73
N CYS A 55 -1.88 -11.61 -2.86
CA CYS A 55 -0.84 -12.56 -3.21
C CYS A 55 -0.54 -12.45 -4.70
N ILE A 56 0.67 -12.77 -5.07
CA ILE A 56 1.11 -12.81 -6.46
C ILE A 56 1.78 -14.16 -6.76
N LEU A 57 1.74 -14.57 -8.02
CA LEU A 57 2.70 -15.53 -8.56
C LEU A 57 3.69 -14.75 -9.41
N ASP A 58 4.99 -14.99 -9.25
CA ASP A 58 6.00 -14.48 -10.16
C ASP A 58 6.83 -15.65 -10.67
N ASP A 59 6.76 -15.90 -11.98
CA ASP A 59 7.33 -17.09 -12.64
C ASP A 59 7.00 -18.41 -11.92
N GLY A 60 5.78 -18.49 -11.36
CA GLY A 60 5.25 -19.65 -10.65
C GLY A 60 5.60 -19.72 -9.16
N GLU A 61 6.40 -18.81 -8.63
CA GLU A 61 6.66 -18.67 -7.20
C GLU A 61 5.57 -17.86 -6.51
N LEU A 62 4.96 -18.44 -5.48
CA LEU A 62 3.92 -17.75 -4.69
C LEU A 62 4.56 -16.80 -3.67
N ILE A 63 4.22 -15.52 -3.77
CA ILE A 63 4.64 -14.49 -2.83
C ILE A 63 3.41 -13.95 -2.11
N VAL A 64 3.43 -14.03 -0.80
CA VAL A 64 2.40 -13.52 0.11
C VAL A 64 2.99 -12.45 1.02
N GLU A 65 2.14 -11.79 1.80
CA GLU A 65 2.46 -10.65 2.67
C GLU A 65 2.79 -9.35 1.91
N SER A 66 2.03 -8.31 2.23
CA SER A 66 2.16 -7.01 1.56
C SER A 66 3.60 -6.50 1.55
N LEU A 67 4.32 -6.59 2.68
CA LEU A 67 5.70 -6.10 2.76
C LEU A 67 6.64 -6.85 1.82
N ALA A 68 6.54 -8.19 1.76
CA ALA A 68 7.37 -9.00 0.90
C ALA A 68 7.09 -8.69 -0.58
N ILE A 69 5.81 -8.62 -0.97
CA ILE A 69 5.40 -8.26 -2.33
C ILE A 69 5.95 -6.87 -2.73
N TRP A 70 5.85 -5.88 -1.83
CA TRP A 70 6.35 -4.53 -2.12
C TRP A 70 7.85 -4.46 -2.32
N VAL A 71 8.62 -5.15 -1.49
CA VAL A 71 10.08 -5.21 -1.62
C VAL A 71 10.46 -5.95 -2.88
N HIS A 72 9.86 -7.13 -3.12
CA HIS A 72 10.11 -7.95 -4.30
C HIS A 72 9.86 -7.18 -5.60
N LEU A 73 8.65 -6.62 -5.75
CA LEU A 73 8.28 -5.90 -6.97
C LEU A 73 9.14 -4.65 -7.20
N ALA A 74 9.38 -3.85 -6.15
CA ALA A 74 10.19 -2.64 -6.31
C ALA A 74 11.66 -2.95 -6.64
N ASP A 75 12.19 -4.08 -6.20
CA ASP A 75 13.55 -4.53 -6.53
C ASP A 75 13.65 -5.17 -7.92
N SER A 76 12.57 -5.80 -8.39
CA SER A 76 12.50 -6.41 -9.73
C SER A 76 12.40 -5.38 -10.86
N PHE A 77 11.96 -4.15 -10.57
CA PHE A 77 11.78 -3.05 -11.55
C PHE A 77 12.58 -1.79 -11.14
N PRO A 78 13.92 -1.86 -11.07
CA PRO A 78 14.75 -0.75 -10.59
C PRO A 78 14.67 0.50 -11.48
N GLU A 79 14.38 0.35 -12.76
CA GLU A 79 14.19 1.44 -13.73
C GLU A 79 13.00 2.34 -13.42
N ALA A 80 11.97 1.82 -12.74
CA ALA A 80 10.83 2.62 -12.28
C ALA A 80 11.21 3.58 -11.14
N ARG A 81 12.34 3.36 -10.48
CA ARG A 81 12.88 4.22 -9.41
C ARG A 81 11.90 4.48 -8.25
N LEU A 82 11.03 3.54 -7.95
CA LEU A 82 10.07 3.64 -6.83
C LEU A 82 10.68 3.27 -5.48
N ALA A 83 11.87 2.66 -5.48
CA ALA A 83 12.62 2.29 -4.29
C ALA A 83 14.11 2.60 -4.46
N PRO A 84 14.85 2.84 -3.37
CA PRO A 84 16.30 2.85 -3.40
C PRO A 84 16.82 1.42 -3.57
N GLY A 85 17.72 1.21 -4.53
CA GLY A 85 18.32 -0.11 -4.79
C GLY A 85 19.14 -0.64 -3.61
N LEU A 86 19.53 -1.91 -3.69
CA LEU A 86 20.43 -2.54 -2.74
C LEU A 86 21.75 -1.75 -2.66
N GLY A 87 22.24 -1.50 -1.45
CA GLY A 87 23.45 -0.69 -1.21
C GLY A 87 23.24 0.84 -1.22
N HIS A 88 22.05 1.32 -1.58
CA HIS A 88 21.76 2.76 -1.52
C HIS A 88 21.67 3.22 -0.04
N PRO A 89 22.27 4.37 0.36
CA PRO A 89 22.28 4.85 1.75
C PRO A 89 20.89 4.96 2.42
N ARG A 90 19.85 5.27 1.63
CA ARG A 90 18.46 5.37 2.12
C ARG A 90 17.67 4.07 2.07
N ARG A 91 18.30 2.93 1.77
CA ARG A 91 17.60 1.64 1.69
C ARG A 91 16.96 1.24 3.03
N ALA A 92 17.69 1.39 4.13
CA ALA A 92 17.17 1.10 5.47
C ALA A 92 15.98 1.99 5.84
N GLU A 93 16.03 3.27 5.48
CA GLU A 93 14.93 4.20 5.66
C GLU A 93 13.67 3.77 4.88
N TYR A 94 13.83 3.40 3.60
CA TYR A 94 12.76 2.88 2.75
C TYR A 94 12.07 1.65 3.36
N VAL A 95 12.85 0.63 3.74
CA VAL A 95 12.31 -0.59 4.35
C VAL A 95 11.67 -0.27 5.71
N GLY A 96 12.25 0.66 6.46
CA GLY A 96 11.68 1.16 7.72
C GLY A 96 10.30 1.83 7.53
N TRP A 97 10.11 2.62 6.48
CA TRP A 97 8.82 3.19 6.13
C TRP A 97 7.79 2.11 5.79
N LEU A 98 8.18 1.11 4.98
CA LEU A 98 7.27 0.00 4.62
C LEU A 98 6.89 -0.84 5.85
N GLY A 99 7.88 -1.17 6.70
CA GLY A 99 7.62 -1.88 7.95
C GLY A 99 6.69 -1.09 8.89
N LEU A 100 6.91 0.21 9.03
CA LEU A 100 6.05 1.08 9.84
C LEU A 100 4.61 1.14 9.28
N ALA A 101 4.45 1.17 7.95
CA ALA A 101 3.13 1.13 7.31
C ALA A 101 2.39 -0.18 7.62
N THR A 102 3.05 -1.33 7.46
CA THR A 102 2.41 -2.64 7.58
C THR A 102 2.27 -3.11 9.03
N CYS A 103 3.27 -2.86 9.88
CA CYS A 103 3.30 -3.37 11.26
C CYS A 103 2.66 -2.43 12.28
N VAL A 104 2.50 -1.13 11.95
CA VAL A 104 2.00 -0.13 12.90
C VAL A 104 0.79 0.61 12.34
N PHE A 105 0.92 1.26 11.19
CA PHE A 105 -0.14 2.11 10.67
C PHE A 105 -1.38 1.31 10.24
N GLU A 106 -1.21 0.26 9.47
CA GLU A 106 -2.35 -0.55 9.01
C GLU A 106 -3.13 -1.20 10.16
N PRO A 107 -2.52 -1.80 11.20
CA PRO A 107 -3.23 -2.24 12.40
C PRO A 107 -4.03 -1.14 13.10
N LEU A 108 -3.50 0.09 13.17
CA LEU A 108 -4.23 1.24 13.73
C LEU A 108 -5.47 1.59 12.89
N VAL A 109 -5.33 1.57 11.56
CA VAL A 109 -6.45 1.80 10.64
C VAL A 109 -7.53 0.72 10.82
N ILE A 110 -7.14 -0.55 10.87
CA ILE A 110 -8.09 -1.67 11.07
C ILE A 110 -8.81 -1.55 12.41
N ALA A 111 -8.09 -1.25 13.49
CA ALA A 111 -8.68 -1.07 14.82
C ALA A 111 -9.69 0.11 14.83
N ALA A 112 -9.35 1.22 14.17
CA ALA A 112 -10.23 2.39 14.06
C ALA A 112 -11.51 2.06 13.28
N LEU A 113 -11.40 1.34 12.16
CA LEU A 113 -12.55 0.93 11.35
C LEU A 113 -13.46 -0.07 12.08
N ALA A 114 -12.87 -0.89 12.95
CA ALA A 114 -13.62 -1.81 13.82
C ALA A 114 -14.27 -1.12 15.03
N GLY A 115 -14.11 0.20 15.19
CA GLY A 115 -14.61 0.95 16.35
C GLY A 115 -13.90 0.60 17.66
N ALA A 116 -12.72 -0.01 17.61
CA ALA A 116 -11.97 -0.37 18.80
C ALA A 116 -11.52 0.90 19.57
N PRO A 117 -11.61 0.89 20.90
CA PRO A 117 -11.08 2.00 21.70
C PRO A 117 -9.58 2.14 21.51
N THR A 118 -9.10 3.37 21.44
CA THR A 118 -7.68 3.67 21.29
C THR A 118 -7.00 3.68 22.67
N ASP A 119 -6.00 2.83 22.86
CA ASP A 119 -5.16 2.83 24.06
C ASP A 119 -3.99 3.86 23.94
N GLU A 120 -3.25 4.05 25.04
CA GLU A 120 -2.12 5.00 25.10
C GLU A 120 -1.00 4.67 24.09
N ARG A 121 -0.72 3.37 23.87
CA ARG A 121 0.30 2.92 22.92
C ARG A 121 -0.13 3.24 21.47
N GLN A 122 -1.38 2.99 21.15
CA GLN A 122 -1.95 3.33 19.85
C GLN A 122 -1.98 4.84 19.62
N GLN A 123 -2.30 5.62 20.66
CA GLN A 123 -2.25 7.08 20.58
C GLN A 123 -0.82 7.60 20.36
N ALA A 124 0.16 7.06 21.06
CA ALA A 124 1.56 7.39 20.87
C ALA A 124 2.04 7.04 19.44
N ALA A 125 1.63 5.87 18.92
CA ALA A 125 1.96 5.45 17.56
C ALA A 125 1.31 6.36 16.51
N ARG A 126 0.07 6.79 16.69
CA ARG A 126 -0.61 7.79 15.81
C ARG A 126 0.15 9.12 15.80
N SER A 127 0.50 9.63 16.98
CA SER A 127 1.26 10.87 17.12
C SER A 127 2.63 10.79 16.46
N TYR A 128 3.33 9.69 16.63
CA TYR A 128 4.62 9.44 15.98
C TYR A 128 4.48 9.41 14.44
N LEU A 129 3.49 8.70 13.92
CA LEU A 129 3.20 8.63 12.47
C LEU A 129 2.87 10.01 11.90
N ALA A 130 1.97 10.76 12.57
CA ALA A 130 1.58 12.10 12.16
C ALA A 130 2.79 13.04 12.08
N GLN A 131 3.63 13.06 13.12
CA GLN A 131 4.85 13.87 13.16
C GLN A 131 5.83 13.46 12.06
N ARG A 132 6.01 12.15 11.81
CA ARG A 132 6.94 11.66 10.82
C ARG A 132 6.50 12.00 9.39
N LEU A 133 5.20 11.86 9.08
CA LEU A 133 4.66 12.25 7.77
C LEU A 133 4.77 13.77 7.57
N SER A 134 4.34 14.56 8.57
CA SER A 134 4.44 16.02 8.52
C SER A 134 5.88 16.46 8.27
N ALA A 135 6.82 15.97 9.06
CA ALA A 135 8.24 16.33 8.92
C ALA A 135 8.86 15.94 7.56
N ALA A 136 8.35 14.88 6.92
CA ALA A 136 8.77 14.51 5.56
C ALA A 136 8.19 15.47 4.53
N LEU A 137 6.88 15.75 4.61
CA LEU A 137 6.16 16.60 3.66
C LEU A 137 6.46 18.10 3.82
N ASP A 138 6.96 18.53 4.97
CA ASP A 138 7.49 19.89 5.17
C ASP A 138 8.81 20.14 4.43
N ARG A 139 9.53 19.08 4.09
CA ARG A 139 10.83 19.13 3.42
C ARG A 139 10.77 18.81 1.94
N HIS A 140 9.85 17.95 1.54
CA HIS A 140 9.75 17.37 0.20
C HIS A 140 8.28 17.26 -0.23
N ASP A 141 8.06 17.22 -1.52
CA ASP A 141 6.74 16.94 -2.08
C ASP A 141 6.26 15.49 -1.84
N TRP A 142 7.19 14.58 -1.48
CA TRP A 142 6.98 13.15 -1.30
C TRP A 142 7.65 12.64 -0.02
N LEU A 143 7.19 11.49 0.51
CA LEU A 143 7.58 11.02 1.84
C LEU A 143 9.07 10.63 1.96
N LEU A 144 9.65 10.05 0.92
CA LEU A 144 11.02 9.54 1.00
C LEU A 144 12.06 10.50 0.40
N TRP A 145 11.72 11.24 -0.67
CA TRP A 145 12.59 12.14 -1.41
C TRP A 145 11.79 13.09 -2.32
N ASP A 146 12.45 13.79 -3.25
CA ASP A 146 11.83 14.78 -4.14
C ASP A 146 11.04 14.16 -5.31
N ARG A 147 10.72 12.87 -5.24
CA ARG A 147 9.93 12.13 -6.22
C ARG A 147 9.05 11.08 -5.57
N PHE A 148 7.97 10.74 -6.26
CA PHE A 148 7.08 9.66 -5.86
C PHE A 148 7.83 8.33 -5.70
N SER A 149 7.43 7.57 -4.68
CA SER A 149 8.01 6.27 -4.33
C SER A 149 6.94 5.28 -3.89
N ALA A 150 7.32 4.02 -3.75
CA ALA A 150 6.45 3.00 -3.21
C ALA A 150 6.00 3.31 -1.76
N VAL A 151 6.77 4.12 -1.01
CA VAL A 151 6.37 4.61 0.32
C VAL A 151 5.15 5.52 0.22
N ASP A 152 5.13 6.46 -0.72
CA ASP A 152 3.99 7.34 -0.92
C ASP A 152 2.73 6.54 -1.24
N LEU A 153 2.85 5.53 -2.10
CA LEU A 153 1.74 4.72 -2.51
C LEU A 153 1.11 3.95 -1.33
N ILE A 154 1.91 3.27 -0.50
CA ILE A 154 1.37 2.51 0.63
C ILE A 154 0.69 3.41 1.66
N TYR A 155 1.30 4.54 2.03
CA TYR A 155 0.71 5.49 2.99
C TYR A 155 -0.52 6.20 2.42
N GLY A 156 -0.45 6.65 1.18
CA GLY A 156 -1.57 7.31 0.52
C GLY A 156 -2.75 6.37 0.33
N SER A 157 -2.52 5.09 0.03
CA SER A 157 -3.60 4.11 -0.04
C SER A 157 -4.30 3.92 1.31
N LEU A 158 -3.56 3.88 2.42
CA LEU A 158 -4.10 3.77 3.78
C LEU A 158 -4.91 5.01 4.18
N LEU A 159 -4.37 6.21 3.92
CA LEU A 159 -5.05 7.48 4.27
C LEU A 159 -6.26 7.75 3.38
N ARG A 160 -6.28 7.30 2.12
CA ARG A 160 -7.49 7.35 1.29
C ARG A 160 -8.59 6.41 1.78
N PHE A 161 -8.22 5.32 2.42
CA PHE A 161 -9.16 4.37 3.00
C PHE A 161 -9.67 4.82 4.38
N ALA A 162 -8.83 5.47 5.18
CA ALA A 162 -9.14 5.99 6.50
C ALA A 162 -8.56 7.42 6.66
N PRO A 163 -9.23 8.45 6.11
CA PRO A 163 -8.72 9.82 6.08
C PRO A 163 -8.41 10.39 7.47
N ASP A 164 -9.22 10.04 8.46
CA ASP A 164 -9.12 10.56 9.83
C ASP A 164 -8.16 9.77 10.73
N ALA A 165 -7.48 8.74 10.19
CA ALA A 165 -6.67 7.83 11.00
C ALA A 165 -5.54 8.52 11.78
N LEU A 166 -5.01 9.64 11.28
CA LEU A 166 -3.92 10.40 11.90
C LEU A 166 -4.35 11.79 12.41
N GLY A 167 -5.63 12.14 12.25
CA GLY A 167 -6.13 13.49 12.53
C GLY A 167 -5.77 14.49 11.40
N PRO A 168 -6.09 15.78 11.58
CA PRO A 168 -5.89 16.80 10.56
C PRO A 168 -4.40 17.12 10.38
N LEU A 169 -3.90 16.96 9.17
CA LEU A 169 -2.54 17.28 8.75
C LEU A 169 -2.61 18.04 7.42
N PRO A 170 -2.46 19.38 7.41
CA PRO A 170 -2.66 20.21 6.21
C PRO A 170 -1.82 19.80 5.01
N GLN A 171 -0.60 19.29 5.24
CA GLN A 171 0.29 18.85 4.17
C GLN A 171 -0.21 17.60 3.45
N ILE A 172 -1.01 16.78 4.12
CA ILE A 172 -1.52 15.51 3.59
C ILE A 172 -2.52 15.76 2.45
N ASP A 173 -3.37 16.75 2.54
CA ASP A 173 -4.37 17.03 1.50
C ASP A 173 -3.70 17.36 0.16
N ALA A 174 -2.70 18.24 0.16
CA ALA A 174 -1.94 18.58 -1.05
C ALA A 174 -1.17 17.38 -1.60
N TRP A 175 -0.58 16.55 -0.74
CA TRP A 175 0.12 15.34 -1.13
C TRP A 175 -0.85 14.27 -1.68
N LEU A 176 -1.98 14.01 -1.05
CA LEU A 176 -3.02 13.09 -1.54
C LEU A 176 -3.61 13.57 -2.87
N TYR A 177 -3.75 14.89 -3.06
CA TYR A 177 -4.18 15.45 -4.33
C TYR A 177 -3.16 15.12 -5.43
N ARG A 178 -1.84 15.37 -5.21
CA ARG A 178 -0.79 15.00 -6.18
C ARG A 178 -0.81 13.50 -6.52
N MET A 179 -1.08 12.65 -5.54
CA MET A 179 -1.23 11.21 -5.77
C MET A 179 -2.46 10.89 -6.62
N SER A 180 -3.55 11.64 -6.47
CA SER A 180 -4.80 11.40 -7.21
C SER A 180 -4.68 11.70 -8.70
N GLU A 181 -3.76 12.56 -9.07
CA GLU A 181 -3.46 12.95 -10.46
C GLU A 181 -2.56 11.93 -11.20
N ARG A 182 -2.11 10.89 -10.52
CA ARG A 182 -1.22 9.91 -11.15
C ARG A 182 -1.98 9.04 -12.18
N PRO A 183 -1.47 8.94 -13.42
CA PRO A 183 -2.13 8.17 -14.47
C PRO A 183 -2.33 6.68 -14.12
N ALA A 184 -1.38 6.10 -13.37
CA ALA A 184 -1.48 4.71 -12.91
C ALA A 184 -2.72 4.48 -12.02
N LEU A 185 -3.05 5.42 -11.13
CA LEU A 185 -4.24 5.31 -10.31
C LEU A 185 -5.54 5.36 -11.14
N ALA A 186 -5.55 6.14 -12.21
CA ALA A 186 -6.71 6.16 -13.13
C ALA A 186 -6.90 4.79 -13.83
N ARG A 187 -5.80 4.17 -14.27
CA ARG A 187 -5.85 2.81 -14.85
C ARG A 187 -6.36 1.77 -13.87
N VAL A 188 -5.90 1.82 -12.60
CA VAL A 188 -6.41 0.95 -11.53
C VAL A 188 -7.91 1.07 -11.35
N ARG A 189 -8.43 2.31 -11.29
CA ARG A 189 -9.87 2.54 -11.18
C ARG A 189 -10.65 1.94 -12.35
N GLN A 190 -10.15 2.11 -13.57
CA GLN A 190 -10.75 1.54 -14.76
C GLN A 190 -10.78 0.00 -14.71
N GLN A 191 -9.67 -0.63 -14.31
CA GLN A 191 -9.59 -2.10 -14.20
C GLN A 191 -10.51 -2.68 -13.12
N GLU A 192 -10.72 -1.93 -12.03
CA GLU A 192 -11.66 -2.32 -10.98
C GLU A 192 -13.11 -1.92 -11.25
N GLY A 193 -13.42 -1.38 -12.47
CA GLY A 193 -14.77 -0.93 -12.82
C GLY A 193 -15.25 0.29 -12.03
N ARG A 194 -14.31 1.14 -11.57
CA ARG A 194 -14.55 2.34 -10.76
C ARG A 194 -14.27 3.58 -11.61
N THR A 195 -15.29 4.38 -11.84
CA THR A 195 -15.19 5.69 -12.49
C THR A 195 -14.96 6.80 -11.49
#